data_acf90f9d641728d65a2ac487ae5fda8a
#
_entry.id   acf90f9d641728d65a2ac487ae5fda8a
#
_cell.length_a   1.000
_cell.length_b   1.000
_cell.length_c   1.000
_cell.angle_alpha   90.00
_cell.angle_beta   90.00
_cell.angle_gamma   90.00
#
_symmetry.space_group_name_H-M   'P 1'
#
loop_
_entity.id
_entity.type
_entity.pdbx_description
1 polymer ?
#
loop_
_entity_poly.entity_id
_entity_poly.type
_entity_poly.pdbx_seq_one_letter_code
_entity_poly.pdbx_strand_id
1 'polypeptide(L)'
;GLSIPVRSCRLPRALRAAYMTSCVAGTPSLREALVSLVQGSELNALVIDIKDYSGTISFAPSAPELLPAWENARCGARDMREFIASLHSQGIFVIGRITVFQDPFYSARHPELAVKRASDGAVWKDFKGLSFIDVGARAYWDYIITLAEESYNLGFDELNFDYVRYPSDGPMKDIAFTYSGGKNKQENLETFFTYLHDALSDPSRYENVVHENTGREQAVPYLSVDLFGMTTSNTDDLSIGQVQERAAPYFDFVAPMVYPSHYPHGFMGLGNPNHHPYEVAHFALSEGARRLAATTTPNDAFTHTRLGTSTPALYAKSADDIQKLRPWLQDFDYGGTYGYAEVRAQIQAAYDAGLESWMVWDPSNRYTREAYLPE
;
A
#
# COMPACT_ATOMS: atom_id res chain seq x y z
N GLY A 1 -3.22 -25.44 23.46
CA GLY A 1 -4.34 -24.53 23.28
C GLY A 1 -5.15 -24.94 22.07
N LEU A 2 -6.46 -24.73 22.10
CA LEU A 2 -7.30 -24.97 20.93
C LEU A 2 -6.98 -23.87 19.91
N SER A 3 -6.54 -24.25 18.69
CA SER A 3 -6.38 -23.34 17.58
C SER A 3 -7.76 -22.81 17.15
N ILE A 4 -7.85 -21.50 16.92
CA ILE A 4 -9.07 -20.88 16.44
C ILE A 4 -9.03 -20.96 14.91
N PRO A 5 -9.97 -21.66 14.24
CA PRO A 5 -10.02 -21.67 12.79
C PRO A 5 -10.43 -20.28 12.28
N VAL A 6 -9.64 -19.73 11.37
CA VAL A 6 -9.94 -18.50 10.64
C VAL A 6 -10.22 -18.87 9.18
N ARG A 7 -11.40 -18.52 8.68
CA ARG A 7 -11.68 -18.65 7.25
C ARG A 7 -10.80 -17.65 6.49
N SER A 8 -10.24 -18.11 5.38
CA SER A 8 -9.51 -17.28 4.42
C SER A 8 -10.15 -17.44 3.05
N CYS A 9 -9.93 -16.49 2.18
CA CYS A 9 -10.33 -16.58 0.79
C CYS A 9 -9.10 -16.87 -0.08
N ARG A 10 -9.26 -17.75 -1.06
CA ARG A 10 -8.18 -18.00 -2.01
C ARG A 10 -7.97 -16.76 -2.88
N LEU A 11 -6.71 -16.37 -3.09
CA LEU A 11 -6.36 -15.27 -3.98
C LEU A 11 -6.99 -15.46 -5.36
N PRO A 12 -7.81 -14.51 -5.85
CA PRO A 12 -8.34 -14.54 -7.20
C PRO A 12 -7.20 -14.46 -8.23
N ARG A 13 -7.36 -15.15 -9.36
CA ARG A 13 -6.39 -15.07 -10.47
C ARG A 13 -6.23 -13.63 -10.96
N ALA A 14 -7.34 -12.93 -11.13
CA ALA A 14 -7.41 -11.51 -11.46
C ALA A 14 -8.08 -10.79 -10.29
N LEU A 15 -7.30 -10.15 -9.44
CA LEU A 15 -7.81 -9.43 -8.28
C LEU A 15 -8.25 -8.04 -8.70
N ARG A 16 -9.50 -7.68 -8.35
CA ARG A 16 -10.11 -6.39 -8.62
C ARG A 16 -10.74 -5.87 -7.33
N ALA A 17 -10.12 -4.89 -6.71
CA ALA A 17 -10.50 -4.45 -5.38
C ALA A 17 -11.01 -3.00 -5.34
N ALA A 18 -11.89 -2.72 -4.39
CA ALA A 18 -12.25 -1.36 -3.99
C ALA A 18 -11.75 -1.08 -2.56
N TYR A 19 -11.31 0.16 -2.32
CA TYR A 19 -10.89 0.62 -1.01
C TYR A 19 -12.08 0.94 -0.10
N MET A 20 -11.96 0.59 1.18
CA MET A 20 -12.93 0.87 2.24
C MET A 20 -12.23 1.54 3.43
N THR A 21 -12.67 2.74 3.81
CA THR A 21 -12.17 3.44 4.98
C THR A 21 -12.56 2.72 6.28
N SER A 22 -11.80 2.96 7.36
CA SER A 22 -12.12 2.49 8.71
C SER A 22 -13.52 2.92 9.17
N CYS A 23 -13.98 4.11 8.77
CA CYS A 23 -15.30 4.65 9.11
C CYS A 23 -16.42 3.89 8.38
N VAL A 24 -16.23 3.56 7.12
CA VAL A 24 -17.21 2.76 6.35
C VAL A 24 -17.24 1.34 6.89
N ALA A 25 -16.10 0.73 7.18
CA ALA A 25 -16.03 -0.60 7.78
C ALA A 25 -16.76 -0.67 9.14
N GLY A 26 -16.66 0.40 9.96
CA GLY A 26 -17.32 0.52 11.26
C GLY A 26 -18.80 0.88 11.23
N THR A 27 -19.37 1.19 10.04
CA THR A 27 -20.76 1.63 9.89
C THR A 27 -21.55 0.61 9.05
N PRO A 28 -22.39 -0.27 9.65
CA PRO A 28 -23.01 -1.39 8.94
C PRO A 28 -23.73 -1.00 7.62
N SER A 29 -24.52 0.05 7.62
CA SER A 29 -25.26 0.48 6.41
C SER A 29 -24.34 0.97 5.28
N LEU A 30 -23.18 1.56 5.60
CA LEU A 30 -22.24 2.04 4.60
C LEU A 30 -21.39 0.88 4.05
N ARG A 31 -20.94 -0.05 4.90
CA ARG A 31 -20.19 -1.23 4.44
C ARG A 31 -21.02 -2.16 3.58
N GLU A 32 -22.32 -2.35 3.91
CA GLU A 32 -23.27 -3.14 3.12
C GLU A 32 -23.43 -2.58 1.71
N ALA A 33 -23.48 -1.27 1.56
CA ALA A 33 -23.58 -0.63 0.24
C ALA A 33 -22.32 -0.90 -0.63
N LEU A 34 -21.13 -0.92 -0.02
CA LEU A 34 -19.88 -1.24 -0.72
C LEU A 34 -19.74 -2.75 -1.01
N VAL A 35 -20.16 -3.61 -0.07
CA VAL A 35 -20.23 -5.06 -0.30
C VAL A 35 -21.17 -5.39 -1.46
N SER A 36 -22.34 -4.73 -1.52
CA SER A 36 -23.31 -4.88 -2.64
C SER A 36 -22.72 -4.40 -3.98
N LEU A 37 -21.82 -3.42 -3.98
CA LEU A 37 -21.10 -3.03 -5.20
C LEU A 37 -20.19 -4.17 -5.67
N VAL A 38 -19.42 -4.77 -4.75
CA VAL A 38 -18.52 -5.88 -5.08
C VAL A 38 -19.32 -7.08 -5.62
N GLN A 39 -20.39 -7.45 -4.95
CA GLN A 39 -21.25 -8.57 -5.37
C GLN A 39 -21.94 -8.40 -6.73
N GLY A 40 -22.23 -7.17 -7.12
CA GLY A 40 -22.93 -6.85 -8.37
C GLY A 40 -22.03 -6.44 -9.52
N SER A 41 -20.73 -6.66 -9.42
CA SER A 41 -19.76 -6.18 -10.41
C SER A 41 -18.55 -7.14 -10.56
N GLU A 42 -17.64 -6.79 -11.46
CA GLU A 42 -16.39 -7.51 -11.66
C GLU A 42 -15.40 -7.41 -10.49
N LEU A 43 -15.71 -6.64 -9.43
CA LEU A 43 -14.90 -6.57 -8.22
C LEU A 43 -15.02 -7.88 -7.42
N ASN A 44 -13.92 -8.33 -6.82
CA ASN A 44 -13.87 -9.58 -6.07
C ASN A 44 -13.05 -9.47 -4.76
N ALA A 45 -12.66 -8.25 -4.40
CA ALA A 45 -11.87 -7.99 -3.21
C ALA A 45 -12.20 -6.62 -2.60
N LEU A 46 -11.89 -6.48 -1.31
CA LEU A 46 -11.94 -5.21 -0.58
C LEU A 46 -10.60 -4.93 0.10
N VAL A 47 -10.14 -3.69 0.01
CA VAL A 47 -9.00 -3.19 0.78
C VAL A 47 -9.54 -2.35 1.93
N ILE A 48 -9.38 -2.82 3.16
CA ILE A 48 -9.91 -2.18 4.37
C ILE A 48 -8.78 -1.56 5.18
N ASP A 49 -8.94 -0.29 5.60
CA ASP A 49 -7.96 0.32 6.50
C ASP A 49 -7.89 -0.42 7.84
N ILE A 50 -6.74 -0.95 8.15
CA ILE A 50 -6.33 -1.43 9.47
C ILE A 50 -5.83 -0.26 10.31
N LYS A 51 -4.93 0.52 9.74
CA LYS A 51 -4.36 1.73 10.32
C LYS A 51 -4.31 2.80 9.25
N ASP A 52 -5.04 3.89 9.47
CA ASP A 52 -5.16 4.99 8.53
C ASP A 52 -4.11 6.10 8.75
N TYR A 53 -4.21 7.17 7.99
CA TYR A 53 -3.31 8.34 8.04
C TYR A 53 -3.25 9.05 9.41
N SER A 54 -4.22 8.82 10.29
CA SER A 54 -4.24 9.38 11.64
C SER A 54 -3.30 8.65 12.61
N GLY A 55 -2.90 7.42 12.25
CA GLY A 55 -2.14 6.52 13.10
C GLY A 55 -3.02 5.68 14.03
N THR A 56 -4.36 5.78 13.94
CA THR A 56 -5.29 4.99 14.74
C THR A 56 -5.67 3.68 14.05
N ILE A 57 -6.07 2.67 14.84
CA ILE A 57 -6.34 1.31 14.41
C ILE A 57 -7.85 1.07 14.33
N SER A 58 -8.33 0.32 13.35
CA SER A 58 -9.74 0.15 13.02
C SER A 58 -10.44 -1.04 13.71
N PHE A 59 -9.73 -1.84 14.49
CA PHE A 59 -10.28 -2.98 15.24
C PHE A 59 -9.68 -3.07 16.65
N ALA A 60 -10.32 -3.79 17.57
CA ALA A 60 -9.82 -4.01 18.91
C ALA A 60 -8.69 -5.06 18.90
N PRO A 61 -7.42 -4.65 19.12
CA PRO A 61 -6.30 -5.57 19.16
C PRO A 61 -6.17 -6.27 20.52
N SER A 62 -5.42 -7.38 20.56
CA SER A 62 -5.08 -8.09 21.79
C SER A 62 -3.78 -7.57 22.43
N ALA A 63 -2.84 -7.13 21.61
CA ALA A 63 -1.53 -6.64 22.06
C ALA A 63 -1.67 -5.29 22.80
N PRO A 64 -1.15 -5.19 24.07
CA PRO A 64 -1.32 -4.00 24.89
C PRO A 64 -0.76 -2.72 24.25
N GLU A 65 0.31 -2.80 23.48
CA GLU A 65 0.93 -1.67 22.81
C GLU A 65 0.07 -1.08 21.69
N LEU A 66 -0.85 -1.84 21.12
CA LEU A 66 -1.78 -1.42 20.07
C LEU A 66 -3.07 -0.81 20.64
N LEU A 67 -3.47 -1.16 21.86
CA LEU A 67 -4.72 -0.70 22.48
C LEU A 67 -4.90 0.82 22.47
N PRO A 68 -3.89 1.66 22.79
CA PRO A 68 -4.08 3.10 22.79
C PRO A 68 -4.48 3.65 21.41
N ALA A 69 -4.00 3.06 20.32
CA ALA A 69 -4.33 3.51 18.96
C ALA A 69 -5.78 3.13 18.57
N TRP A 70 -6.28 2.00 19.07
CA TRP A 70 -7.69 1.64 18.94
C TRP A 70 -8.62 2.50 19.81
N GLU A 71 -8.30 2.67 21.08
CA GLU A 71 -9.13 3.43 22.03
C GLU A 71 -9.30 4.90 21.67
N ASN A 72 -8.34 5.47 20.94
CA ASN A 72 -8.38 6.85 20.44
C ASN A 72 -8.89 6.95 19.00
N ALA A 73 -9.26 5.86 18.36
CA ALA A 73 -9.80 5.88 17.01
C ALA A 73 -11.20 6.52 16.97
N ARG A 74 -11.43 7.39 15.99
CA ARG A 74 -12.77 7.94 15.75
C ARG A 74 -13.69 6.94 15.07
N CYS A 75 -13.12 6.03 14.31
CA CYS A 75 -13.80 5.04 13.49
C CYS A 75 -13.14 3.68 13.68
N GLY A 76 -13.90 2.62 13.43
CA GLY A 76 -13.43 1.25 13.47
C GLY A 76 -14.59 0.27 13.69
N ALA A 77 -14.36 -0.99 13.39
CA ALA A 77 -15.33 -2.06 13.51
C ALA A 77 -15.03 -2.95 14.73
N ARG A 78 -15.94 -2.99 15.70
CA ARG A 78 -15.82 -3.90 16.85
C ARG A 78 -16.04 -5.36 16.45
N ASP A 79 -16.76 -5.57 15.37
CA ASP A 79 -17.11 -6.85 14.76
C ASP A 79 -16.26 -7.16 13.50
N MET A 80 -15.01 -6.67 13.45
CA MET A 80 -14.16 -6.80 12.26
C MET A 80 -13.95 -8.27 11.88
N ARG A 81 -13.75 -9.17 12.86
CA ARG A 81 -13.60 -10.60 12.60
C ARG A 81 -14.83 -11.21 11.94
N GLU A 82 -16.01 -10.92 12.48
CA GLU A 82 -17.29 -11.40 11.95
C GLU A 82 -17.56 -10.80 10.57
N PHE A 83 -17.19 -9.54 10.36
CA PHE A 83 -17.32 -8.88 9.08
C PHE A 83 -16.42 -9.56 8.01
N ILE A 84 -15.14 -9.79 8.31
CA ILE A 84 -14.22 -10.49 7.40
C ILE A 84 -14.74 -11.91 7.11
N ALA A 85 -15.19 -12.65 8.13
CA ALA A 85 -15.77 -13.98 7.93
C ALA A 85 -17.01 -13.96 7.03
N SER A 86 -17.82 -12.91 7.12
CA SER A 86 -18.96 -12.68 6.23
C SER A 86 -18.51 -12.42 4.78
N LEU A 87 -17.46 -11.63 4.58
CA LEU A 87 -16.89 -11.39 3.24
C LEU A 87 -16.35 -12.68 2.63
N HIS A 88 -15.61 -13.48 3.38
CA HIS A 88 -15.11 -14.79 2.94
C HIS A 88 -16.23 -15.77 2.57
N SER A 89 -17.35 -15.75 3.31
CA SER A 89 -18.52 -16.59 2.98
C SER A 89 -19.15 -16.23 1.63
N GLN A 90 -18.87 -15.04 1.13
CA GLN A 90 -19.32 -14.50 -0.15
C GLN A 90 -18.25 -14.58 -1.24
N GLY A 91 -17.08 -15.20 -0.94
CA GLY A 91 -15.98 -15.33 -1.88
C GLY A 91 -15.17 -14.05 -2.11
N ILE A 92 -15.33 -13.05 -1.23
CA ILE A 92 -14.63 -11.75 -1.33
C ILE A 92 -13.28 -11.86 -0.62
N PHE A 93 -12.18 -11.60 -1.34
CA PHE A 93 -10.82 -11.54 -0.81
C PHE A 93 -10.62 -10.25 -0.01
N VAL A 94 -9.95 -10.32 1.14
CA VAL A 94 -9.86 -9.18 2.07
C VAL A 94 -8.41 -8.77 2.30
N ILE A 95 -8.09 -7.55 1.87
CA ILE A 95 -6.77 -6.93 2.01
C ILE A 95 -6.83 -5.93 3.16
N GLY A 96 -5.89 -5.99 4.09
CA GLY A 96 -5.75 -5.04 5.17
C GLY A 96 -4.68 -4.01 4.89
N ARG A 97 -5.05 -2.72 4.84
CA ARG A 97 -4.11 -1.63 4.56
C ARG A 97 -3.58 -1.01 5.85
N ILE A 98 -2.25 -0.91 5.95
CA ILE A 98 -1.51 -0.35 7.08
C ILE A 98 -0.69 0.84 6.60
N THR A 99 -1.06 2.06 7.02
CA THR A 99 -0.22 3.26 6.86
C THR A 99 0.98 3.16 7.79
N VAL A 100 2.22 3.16 7.26
CA VAL A 100 3.42 2.89 8.06
C VAL A 100 4.00 4.18 8.64
N PHE A 101 4.91 4.84 7.94
CA PHE A 101 5.73 5.91 8.54
C PHE A 101 5.00 7.24 8.75
N GLN A 102 3.89 7.51 8.10
CA GLN A 102 3.01 8.62 8.45
C GLN A 102 2.14 8.22 9.65
N ASP A 103 2.51 8.62 10.84
CA ASP A 103 1.82 8.24 12.07
C ASP A 103 1.84 9.37 13.11
N PRO A 104 0.89 10.31 13.02
CA PRO A 104 0.81 11.39 13.98
C PRO A 104 0.41 10.93 15.38
N PHE A 105 -0.34 9.84 15.53
CA PHE A 105 -0.73 9.31 16.84
C PHE A 105 0.48 8.71 17.57
N TYR A 106 1.23 7.83 16.93
CA TYR A 106 2.39 7.18 17.53
C TYR A 106 3.52 8.19 17.79
N SER A 107 3.78 9.11 16.84
CA SER A 107 4.81 10.14 16.98
C SER A 107 4.54 11.13 18.11
N ALA A 108 3.27 11.37 18.46
CA ALA A 108 2.92 12.21 19.62
C ALA A 108 3.21 11.51 20.95
N ARG A 109 3.14 10.18 21.00
CA ARG A 109 3.40 9.36 22.19
C ARG A 109 4.88 8.95 22.30
N HIS A 110 5.57 8.86 21.18
CA HIS A 110 6.98 8.48 21.03
C HIS A 110 7.73 9.53 20.23
N PRO A 111 7.79 10.79 20.73
CA PRO A 111 8.43 11.87 20.00
C PRO A 111 9.93 11.60 19.73
N GLU A 112 10.59 10.77 20.52
CA GLU A 112 11.99 10.36 20.32
C GLU A 112 12.19 9.58 19.00
N LEU A 113 11.17 8.86 18.53
CA LEU A 113 11.21 8.07 17.28
C LEU A 113 10.76 8.85 16.04
N ALA A 114 10.16 10.04 16.26
CA ALA A 114 9.62 10.86 15.19
C ALA A 114 10.71 11.58 14.40
N VAL A 115 10.39 11.91 13.15
CA VAL A 115 11.15 12.87 12.34
C VAL A 115 11.16 14.22 13.04
N LYS A 116 12.32 14.92 13.05
CA LYS A 116 12.58 16.14 13.82
C LYS A 116 12.70 17.37 12.92
N ARG A 117 12.46 18.52 13.52
CA ARG A 117 12.92 19.78 12.95
C ARG A 117 14.41 19.95 13.22
N ALA A 118 15.16 20.34 12.21
CA ALA A 118 16.60 20.59 12.35
C ALA A 118 16.88 21.80 13.23
N SER A 119 15.99 22.80 13.25
CA SER A 119 16.16 24.08 13.94
C SER A 119 16.08 23.99 15.46
N ASP A 120 15.23 23.11 16.01
CA ASP A 120 14.98 23.07 17.47
C ASP A 120 14.74 21.67 18.03
N GLY A 121 14.80 20.62 17.20
CA GLY A 121 14.62 19.23 17.62
C GLY A 121 13.16 18.83 17.94
N ALA A 122 12.18 19.70 17.74
CA ALA A 122 10.77 19.35 17.91
C ALA A 122 10.30 18.39 16.81
N VAL A 123 9.17 17.73 17.02
CA VAL A 123 8.56 16.84 16.00
C VAL A 123 8.24 17.65 14.76
N TRP A 124 8.77 17.19 13.62
CA TRP A 124 8.50 17.78 12.32
C TRP A 124 7.09 17.41 11.82
N LYS A 125 6.44 18.34 11.13
CA LYS A 125 5.11 18.15 10.54
C LYS A 125 5.08 18.67 9.12
N ASP A 126 4.31 17.98 8.29
CA ASP A 126 3.99 18.42 6.93
C ASP A 126 3.05 19.64 6.92
N PHE A 127 2.68 20.13 5.72
CA PHE A 127 1.76 21.28 5.59
C PHE A 127 0.34 21.00 6.07
N LYS A 128 -0.05 19.72 6.23
CA LYS A 128 -1.34 19.30 6.79
C LYS A 128 -1.29 19.10 8.31
N GLY A 129 -0.11 19.29 8.92
CA GLY A 129 0.10 19.09 10.35
C GLY A 129 0.35 17.65 10.76
N LEU A 130 0.56 16.75 9.78
CA LEU A 130 0.82 15.33 10.03
C LEU A 130 2.30 15.11 10.31
N SER A 131 2.60 14.22 11.24
CA SER A 131 3.96 13.83 11.61
C SER A 131 4.30 12.42 11.16
N PHE A 132 5.59 12.16 11.10
CA PHE A 132 6.16 10.91 10.59
C PHE A 132 7.09 10.30 11.61
N ILE A 133 7.18 8.98 11.61
CA ILE A 133 8.23 8.22 12.31
C ILE A 133 9.45 8.15 11.41
N ASP A 134 10.64 8.29 12.00
CA ASP A 134 11.90 8.12 11.27
C ASP A 134 11.99 6.68 10.74
N VAL A 135 12.27 6.54 9.45
CA VAL A 135 12.34 5.23 8.76
C VAL A 135 13.35 4.29 9.44
N GLY A 136 14.41 4.81 10.04
CA GLY A 136 15.40 4.03 10.76
C GLY A 136 15.03 3.65 12.20
N ALA A 137 13.87 4.05 12.72
CA ALA A 137 13.45 3.79 14.10
C ALA A 137 12.95 2.34 14.28
N ARG A 138 13.88 1.40 14.59
CA ARG A 138 13.62 -0.04 14.66
C ARG A 138 12.50 -0.44 15.64
N ALA A 139 12.37 0.23 16.78
CA ALA A 139 11.31 -0.04 17.75
C ALA A 139 9.91 0.14 17.14
N TYR A 140 9.76 1.03 16.15
CA TYR A 140 8.51 1.20 15.43
C TYR A 140 8.26 0.07 14.41
N TRP A 141 9.30 -0.55 13.87
CA TRP A 141 9.14 -1.70 12.97
C TRP A 141 8.48 -2.87 13.69
N ASP A 142 8.87 -3.14 14.94
CA ASP A 142 8.26 -4.18 15.77
C ASP A 142 6.78 -3.91 16.05
N TYR A 143 6.43 -2.64 16.31
CA TYR A 143 5.02 -2.22 16.46
C TYR A 143 4.19 -2.50 15.19
N ILE A 144 4.74 -2.22 14.00
CA ILE A 144 4.07 -2.52 12.72
C ILE A 144 3.94 -4.03 12.51
N ILE A 145 4.95 -4.82 12.86
CA ILE A 145 4.88 -6.29 12.76
C ILE A 145 3.82 -6.85 13.69
N THR A 146 3.77 -6.41 14.95
CA THR A 146 2.72 -6.83 15.90
C THR A 146 1.32 -6.53 15.33
N LEU A 147 1.12 -5.34 14.76
CA LEU A 147 -0.16 -4.99 14.13
C LEU A 147 -0.48 -5.88 12.93
N ALA A 148 0.51 -6.17 12.10
CA ALA A 148 0.38 -7.02 10.92
C ALA A 148 -0.01 -8.46 11.31
N GLU A 149 0.66 -9.03 12.31
CA GLU A 149 0.35 -10.37 12.85
C GLU A 149 -1.07 -10.46 13.41
N GLU A 150 -1.47 -9.48 14.23
CA GLU A 150 -2.84 -9.41 14.79
C GLU A 150 -3.89 -9.29 13.67
N SER A 151 -3.58 -8.53 12.63
CA SER A 151 -4.48 -8.35 11.49
C SER A 151 -4.66 -9.66 10.71
N TYR A 152 -3.57 -10.37 10.41
CA TYR A 152 -3.66 -11.68 9.78
C TYR A 152 -4.43 -12.69 10.64
N ASN A 153 -4.15 -12.72 11.94
CA ASN A 153 -4.87 -13.58 12.90
C ASN A 153 -6.36 -13.21 13.05
N LEU A 154 -6.74 -11.99 12.67
CA LEU A 154 -8.13 -11.54 12.64
C LEU A 154 -8.87 -12.09 11.41
N GLY A 155 -8.16 -12.36 10.30
CA GLY A 155 -8.71 -12.95 9.09
C GLY A 155 -8.36 -12.25 7.79
N PHE A 156 -7.61 -11.16 7.79
CA PHE A 156 -7.16 -10.55 6.55
C PHE A 156 -6.30 -11.53 5.74
N ASP A 157 -6.55 -11.66 4.44
CA ASP A 157 -5.83 -12.59 3.55
C ASP A 157 -4.49 -12.00 3.09
N GLU A 158 -4.43 -10.69 2.97
CA GLU A 158 -3.27 -9.93 2.52
C GLU A 158 -3.06 -8.69 3.38
N LEU A 159 -1.80 -8.33 3.60
CA LEU A 159 -1.40 -7.11 4.29
C LEU A 159 -0.73 -6.16 3.30
N ASN A 160 -1.35 -5.01 3.11
CA ASN A 160 -0.90 -3.95 2.22
C ASN A 160 -0.26 -2.83 3.02
N PHE A 161 0.98 -2.46 2.67
CA PHE A 161 1.76 -1.45 3.38
C PHE A 161 1.86 -0.18 2.56
N ASP A 162 1.25 0.90 3.05
CA ASP A 162 1.29 2.23 2.46
C ASP A 162 2.13 3.21 3.30
N TYR A 163 2.47 4.36 2.73
CA TYR A 163 3.37 5.35 3.35
C TYR A 163 4.69 4.76 3.83
N VAL A 164 5.19 3.77 3.11
CA VAL A 164 6.54 3.21 3.26
C VAL A 164 7.53 4.10 2.51
N ARG A 165 7.70 5.30 3.00
CA ARG A 165 8.48 6.36 2.37
C ARG A 165 8.87 7.47 3.34
N TYR A 166 9.84 8.25 2.95
CA TYR A 166 10.17 9.50 3.61
C TYR A 166 9.13 10.59 3.31
N PRO A 167 9.02 11.63 4.17
CA PRO A 167 8.19 12.80 3.89
C PRO A 167 8.56 13.46 2.54
N SER A 168 7.54 13.94 1.83
CA SER A 168 7.71 14.61 0.52
C SER A 168 7.10 16.01 0.47
N ASP A 169 6.34 16.40 1.49
CA ASP A 169 5.56 17.63 1.52
C ASP A 169 5.69 18.30 2.89
N GLY A 170 6.04 19.57 2.93
CA GLY A 170 6.23 20.30 4.17
C GLY A 170 7.47 21.20 4.16
N PRO A 171 7.92 21.71 5.31
CA PRO A 171 9.11 22.53 5.44
C PRO A 171 10.39 21.67 5.32
N MET A 172 10.67 21.14 4.13
CA MET A 172 11.74 20.18 3.86
C MET A 172 13.16 20.70 4.18
N LYS A 173 13.33 22.02 4.27
CA LYS A 173 14.62 22.61 4.66
C LYS A 173 14.90 22.50 6.17
N ASP A 174 13.84 22.28 6.95
CA ASP A 174 13.92 22.14 8.42
C ASP A 174 13.58 20.71 8.87
N ILE A 175 14.08 19.71 8.14
CA ILE A 175 13.87 18.30 8.47
C ILE A 175 15.17 17.63 8.89
N ALA A 176 15.11 16.80 9.93
CA ALA A 176 16.23 16.00 10.40
C ALA A 176 15.77 14.58 10.74
N PHE A 177 16.62 13.62 10.42
CA PHE A 177 16.40 12.20 10.68
C PHE A 177 17.43 11.72 11.70
N THR A 178 16.96 11.35 12.88
CA THR A 178 17.83 10.92 13.99
C THR A 178 18.41 9.51 13.74
N TYR A 179 17.61 8.60 13.18
CA TYR A 179 17.98 7.19 13.03
C TYR A 179 18.42 6.84 11.60
N SER A 180 17.87 7.51 10.61
CA SER A 180 18.14 7.25 9.20
C SER A 180 18.99 8.34 8.54
N GLY A 181 19.35 9.41 9.26
CA GLY A 181 20.19 10.50 8.75
C GLY A 181 21.58 10.04 8.31
N GLY A 182 22.08 10.61 7.22
CA GLY A 182 23.42 10.28 6.69
C GLY A 182 23.50 8.96 5.92
N LYS A 183 22.39 8.26 5.73
CA LYS A 183 22.29 7.02 4.93
C LYS A 183 21.42 7.27 3.69
N ASN A 184 21.58 6.44 2.68
CA ASN A 184 20.74 6.47 1.50
C ASN A 184 19.30 6.07 1.86
N LYS A 185 18.33 6.88 1.47
CA LYS A 185 16.91 6.66 1.80
C LYS A 185 16.39 5.34 1.26
N GLN A 186 16.73 5.01 0.01
CA GLN A 186 16.34 3.76 -0.64
C GLN A 186 16.93 2.52 0.03
N GLU A 187 18.14 2.60 0.58
CA GLU A 187 18.77 1.49 1.32
C GLU A 187 18.14 1.29 2.71
N ASN A 188 17.76 2.37 3.38
CA ASN A 188 17.03 2.30 4.65
C ASN A 188 15.66 1.64 4.46
N LEU A 189 14.92 2.02 3.40
CA LEU A 189 13.63 1.40 3.10
C LEU A 189 13.79 -0.06 2.73
N GLU A 190 14.76 -0.43 1.91
CA GLU A 190 15.03 -1.84 1.58
C GLU A 190 15.37 -2.66 2.83
N THR A 191 16.11 -2.08 3.79
CA THR A 191 16.37 -2.73 5.09
C THR A 191 15.07 -2.96 5.87
N PHE A 192 14.14 -2.01 5.84
CA PHE A 192 12.82 -2.18 6.43
C PHE A 192 12.01 -3.25 5.71
N PHE A 193 12.00 -3.27 4.37
CA PHE A 193 11.30 -4.28 3.58
C PHE A 193 11.82 -5.68 3.86
N THR A 194 13.14 -5.85 3.94
CA THR A 194 13.76 -7.13 4.32
C THR A 194 13.29 -7.58 5.71
N TYR A 195 13.33 -6.67 6.69
CA TYR A 195 12.92 -6.98 8.06
C TYR A 195 11.43 -7.36 8.14
N LEU A 196 10.57 -6.62 7.44
CA LEU A 196 9.14 -6.88 7.37
C LEU A 196 8.84 -8.24 6.73
N HIS A 197 9.45 -8.49 5.56
CA HIS A 197 9.32 -9.74 4.83
C HIS A 197 9.74 -10.95 5.67
N ASP A 198 10.95 -10.91 6.25
CA ASP A 198 11.50 -12.02 7.03
C ASP A 198 10.62 -12.33 8.24
N ALA A 199 10.12 -11.30 8.92
CA ALA A 199 9.24 -11.48 10.06
C ALA A 199 7.87 -12.08 9.64
N LEU A 200 7.21 -11.51 8.63
CA LEU A 200 5.84 -11.90 8.28
C LEU A 200 5.77 -13.16 7.40
N SER A 201 6.87 -13.59 6.81
CA SER A 201 6.97 -14.86 6.07
C SER A 201 7.36 -16.05 6.95
N ASP A 202 7.59 -15.84 8.24
CA ASP A 202 7.89 -16.92 9.20
C ASP A 202 6.60 -17.57 9.71
N PRO A 203 6.27 -18.82 9.28
CA PRO A 203 5.04 -19.49 9.65
C PRO A 203 4.96 -19.80 11.16
N SER A 204 6.09 -19.84 11.88
CA SER A 204 6.09 -20.09 13.34
C SER A 204 5.39 -19.00 14.14
N ARG A 205 5.23 -17.81 13.58
CA ARG A 205 4.50 -16.68 14.17
C ARG A 205 2.98 -16.88 14.20
N TYR A 206 2.46 -17.85 13.43
CA TYR A 206 1.02 -18.07 13.22
C TYR A 206 0.54 -19.45 13.71
N GLU A 207 1.36 -20.17 14.49
CA GLU A 207 1.05 -21.54 14.95
C GLU A 207 -0.25 -21.67 15.76
N ASN A 208 -0.73 -20.59 16.36
CA ASN A 208 -1.95 -20.57 17.17
C ASN A 208 -3.24 -20.31 16.38
N VAL A 209 -3.13 -20.05 15.08
CA VAL A 209 -4.26 -19.73 14.21
C VAL A 209 -4.19 -20.60 12.95
N VAL A 210 -5.30 -21.28 12.65
CA VAL A 210 -5.43 -22.09 11.44
C VAL A 210 -6.17 -21.28 10.38
N HIS A 211 -5.46 -20.85 9.36
CA HIS A 211 -6.06 -20.24 8.18
C HIS A 211 -6.46 -21.32 7.18
N GLU A 212 -7.77 -21.47 6.95
CA GLU A 212 -8.32 -22.43 5.99
C GLU A 212 -8.40 -21.80 4.59
N ASN A 213 -8.06 -22.58 3.55
CA ASN A 213 -8.23 -22.19 2.14
C ASN A 213 -7.37 -21.01 1.63
N THR A 214 -6.22 -20.72 2.23
CA THR A 214 -5.35 -19.62 1.80
C THR A 214 -4.85 -19.77 0.34
N GLY A 215 -4.80 -20.99 -0.17
CA GLY A 215 -4.17 -21.29 -1.45
C GLY A 215 -2.64 -21.25 -1.42
N ARG A 216 -2.05 -21.00 -0.24
CA ARG A 216 -0.60 -21.06 0.01
C ARG A 216 -0.22 -22.39 0.67
N GLU A 217 1.01 -22.84 0.40
CA GLU A 217 1.59 -24.04 1.02
C GLU A 217 1.80 -23.86 2.53
N GLN A 218 2.09 -22.63 2.95
CA GLN A 218 2.24 -22.22 4.34
C GLN A 218 1.22 -21.16 4.71
N ALA A 219 0.74 -21.19 5.95
CA ALA A 219 -0.23 -20.23 6.49
C ALA A 219 0.45 -18.91 6.87
N VAL A 220 0.86 -18.13 5.89
CA VAL A 220 1.41 -16.77 6.04
C VAL A 220 0.63 -15.80 5.15
N PRO A 221 0.52 -14.51 5.52
CA PRO A 221 -0.21 -13.52 4.71
C PRO A 221 0.45 -13.31 3.33
N TYR A 222 -0.35 -12.91 2.35
CA TYR A 222 0.20 -12.20 1.19
C TYR A 222 0.66 -10.81 1.63
N LEU A 223 1.75 -10.33 1.04
CA LEU A 223 2.30 -9.00 1.34
C LEU A 223 2.27 -8.14 0.08
N SER A 224 1.75 -6.93 0.19
CA SER A 224 1.80 -5.94 -0.87
C SER A 224 2.26 -4.57 -0.38
N VAL A 225 2.79 -3.77 -1.29
CA VAL A 225 3.36 -2.46 -0.98
C VAL A 225 2.85 -1.40 -1.93
N ASP A 226 2.37 -0.29 -1.37
CA ASP A 226 1.97 0.88 -2.15
C ASP A 226 3.18 1.76 -2.44
N LEU A 227 3.37 2.05 -3.71
CA LEU A 227 4.41 2.94 -4.18
C LEU A 227 3.82 4.15 -4.91
N PHE A 228 4.54 5.26 -4.88
CA PHE A 228 4.16 6.42 -5.67
C PHE A 228 4.16 6.06 -7.17
N GLY A 229 3.14 6.50 -7.92
CA GLY A 229 2.94 6.08 -9.31
C GLY A 229 4.16 6.31 -10.21
N MET A 230 4.87 7.42 -10.01
CA MET A 230 6.08 7.74 -10.79
C MET A 230 7.28 6.80 -10.53
N THR A 231 7.25 5.93 -9.51
CA THR A 231 8.30 4.91 -9.31
C THR A 231 8.41 3.96 -10.49
N THR A 232 7.33 3.79 -11.25
CA THR A 232 7.29 2.93 -12.45
C THR A 232 8.14 3.47 -13.59
N SER A 233 8.27 4.79 -13.72
CA SER A 233 8.93 5.46 -14.86
C SER A 233 10.20 6.24 -14.49
N ASN A 234 10.34 6.71 -13.23
CA ASN A 234 11.52 7.44 -12.80
C ASN A 234 12.73 6.52 -12.59
N THR A 235 13.93 7.07 -12.76
CA THR A 235 15.22 6.38 -12.58
C THR A 235 15.97 6.84 -11.33
N ASP A 236 15.24 7.42 -10.36
CA ASP A 236 15.72 7.85 -9.06
C ASP A 236 14.80 7.29 -7.95
N ASP A 237 15.01 7.70 -6.69
CA ASP A 237 14.19 7.32 -5.54
C ASP A 237 13.07 8.35 -5.23
N LEU A 238 12.78 9.26 -6.15
CA LEU A 238 11.82 10.36 -5.99
C LEU A 238 12.08 11.24 -4.75
N SER A 239 13.29 11.24 -4.22
CA SER A 239 13.68 11.86 -2.95
C SER A 239 12.91 11.36 -1.72
N ILE A 240 12.14 10.28 -1.84
CA ILE A 240 11.34 9.64 -0.79
C ILE A 240 11.82 8.23 -0.44
N GLY A 241 12.86 7.74 -1.12
CA GLY A 241 13.45 6.42 -0.90
C GLY A 241 12.77 5.27 -1.65
N GLN A 242 11.70 5.53 -2.41
CA GLN A 242 10.96 4.49 -3.11
C GLN A 242 11.60 4.15 -4.45
N VAL A 243 11.91 2.87 -4.65
CA VAL A 243 12.47 2.30 -5.88
C VAL A 243 11.77 0.96 -6.13
N GLN A 244 11.09 0.81 -7.25
CA GLN A 244 10.31 -0.39 -7.58
C GLN A 244 11.17 -1.66 -7.50
N GLU A 245 12.39 -1.64 -8.03
CA GLU A 245 13.30 -2.78 -8.05
C GLU A 245 13.82 -3.18 -6.66
N ARG A 246 13.84 -2.24 -5.70
CA ARG A 246 14.22 -2.53 -4.31
C ARG A 246 13.05 -3.06 -3.49
N ALA A 247 11.82 -2.74 -3.86
CA ALA A 247 10.63 -3.23 -3.17
C ALA A 247 10.20 -4.61 -3.69
N ALA A 248 10.20 -4.82 -5.00
CA ALA A 248 9.66 -6.02 -5.64
C ALA A 248 10.13 -7.37 -5.06
N PRO A 249 11.39 -7.57 -4.63
CA PRO A 249 11.83 -8.84 -4.07
C PRO A 249 11.17 -9.25 -2.75
N TYR A 250 10.63 -8.29 -2.00
CA TYR A 250 10.15 -8.50 -0.63
C TYR A 250 8.62 -8.60 -0.51
N PHE A 251 7.89 -8.36 -1.59
CA PHE A 251 6.44 -8.36 -1.59
C PHE A 251 5.89 -9.28 -2.68
N ASP A 252 4.74 -9.90 -2.40
CA ASP A 252 4.00 -10.68 -3.41
C ASP A 252 3.46 -9.75 -4.52
N PHE A 253 3.03 -8.52 -4.14
CA PHE A 253 2.50 -7.53 -5.08
C PHE A 253 3.07 -6.14 -4.82
N VAL A 254 3.27 -5.40 -5.91
CA VAL A 254 3.66 -3.99 -5.91
C VAL A 254 2.49 -3.18 -6.47
N ALA A 255 2.03 -2.20 -5.73
CA ALA A 255 0.83 -1.44 -6.04
C ALA A 255 1.16 0.06 -6.28
N PRO A 256 1.57 0.44 -7.51
CA PRO A 256 1.82 1.84 -7.81
C PRO A 256 0.50 2.63 -7.87
N MET A 257 0.49 3.80 -7.25
CA MET A 257 -0.64 4.73 -7.24
C MET A 257 -0.60 5.59 -8.50
N VAL A 258 -1.12 5.05 -9.61
CA VAL A 258 -1.05 5.71 -10.93
C VAL A 258 -2.21 6.69 -11.15
N TYR A 259 -2.53 7.47 -10.13
CA TYR A 259 -3.58 8.49 -10.21
C TYR A 259 -3.17 9.63 -11.16
N PRO A 260 -3.87 9.91 -12.27
CA PRO A 260 -3.50 10.99 -13.17
C PRO A 260 -3.38 12.36 -12.49
N SER A 261 -4.18 12.58 -11.43
CA SER A 261 -4.14 13.80 -10.62
C SER A 261 -2.83 14.03 -9.84
N HIS A 262 -2.01 13.00 -9.68
CA HIS A 262 -0.75 13.04 -8.93
C HIS A 262 0.49 13.18 -9.84
N TYR A 263 0.28 13.24 -11.15
CA TYR A 263 1.35 13.52 -12.10
C TYR A 263 1.48 15.02 -12.35
N PRO A 264 2.71 15.52 -12.55
CA PRO A 264 2.93 16.96 -12.74
C PRO A 264 2.33 17.45 -14.05
N HIS A 265 1.91 18.72 -14.04
CA HIS A 265 1.44 19.39 -15.26
C HIS A 265 2.51 19.29 -16.36
N GLY A 266 2.11 18.98 -17.57
CA GLY A 266 3.03 18.76 -18.71
C GLY A 266 3.68 17.37 -18.74
N PHE A 267 3.33 16.45 -17.83
CA PHE A 267 3.80 15.07 -17.90
C PHE A 267 3.52 14.47 -19.30
N MET A 268 4.53 13.87 -19.90
CA MET A 268 4.48 13.35 -21.28
C MET A 268 4.07 14.38 -22.35
N GLY A 269 4.11 15.67 -22.06
CA GLY A 269 3.62 16.72 -22.97
C GLY A 269 2.10 16.88 -23.00
N LEU A 270 1.36 16.21 -22.10
CA LEU A 270 -0.11 16.13 -22.12
C LEU A 270 -0.82 17.36 -21.51
N GLY A 271 -0.11 18.38 -21.04
CA GLY A 271 -0.73 19.51 -20.33
C GLY A 271 -1.26 19.08 -18.96
N ASN A 272 -2.59 18.97 -18.77
CA ASN A 272 -3.18 18.45 -17.55
C ASN A 272 -3.38 16.93 -17.63
N PRO A 273 -2.61 16.13 -16.87
CA PRO A 273 -2.72 14.66 -16.89
C PRO A 273 -4.12 14.12 -16.56
N ASN A 274 -4.93 14.86 -15.79
CA ASN A 274 -6.31 14.47 -15.47
C ASN A 274 -7.23 14.31 -16.69
N HIS A 275 -6.91 14.97 -17.78
CA HIS A 275 -7.68 14.86 -19.02
C HIS A 275 -7.21 13.71 -19.93
N HIS A 276 -6.21 12.95 -19.47
CA HIS A 276 -5.56 11.87 -20.22
C HIS A 276 -5.38 10.61 -19.34
N PRO A 277 -6.46 10.11 -18.69
CA PRO A 277 -6.35 9.02 -17.71
C PRO A 277 -5.83 7.72 -18.34
N TYR A 278 -6.19 7.43 -19.61
CA TYR A 278 -5.68 6.26 -20.30
C TYR A 278 -4.17 6.38 -20.58
N GLU A 279 -3.74 7.47 -21.17
CA GLU A 279 -2.35 7.67 -21.62
C GLU A 279 -1.38 7.65 -20.42
N VAL A 280 -1.76 8.31 -19.33
CA VAL A 280 -0.96 8.35 -18.09
C VAL A 280 -0.86 6.96 -17.46
N ALA A 281 -2.00 6.28 -17.28
CA ALA A 281 -2.02 4.95 -16.68
C ALA A 281 -1.29 3.94 -17.57
N HIS A 282 -1.56 3.92 -18.88
CA HIS A 282 -0.92 2.99 -19.82
C HIS A 282 0.60 3.17 -19.85
N PHE A 283 1.09 4.40 -19.94
CA PHE A 283 2.53 4.66 -19.90
C PHE A 283 3.17 4.17 -18.61
N ALA A 284 2.62 4.58 -17.47
CA ALA A 284 3.18 4.22 -16.16
C ALA A 284 3.20 2.70 -15.96
N LEU A 285 2.10 2.01 -16.28
CA LEU A 285 1.98 0.57 -16.09
C LEU A 285 2.82 -0.23 -17.08
N SER A 286 2.90 0.18 -18.35
CA SER A 286 3.76 -0.45 -19.35
C SER A 286 5.23 -0.35 -18.96
N GLU A 287 5.69 0.82 -18.49
CA GLU A 287 7.06 0.99 -17.99
C GLU A 287 7.32 0.18 -16.72
N GLY A 288 6.39 0.17 -15.76
CA GLY A 288 6.49 -0.65 -14.56
C GLY A 288 6.60 -2.14 -14.87
N ALA A 289 5.74 -2.66 -15.74
CA ALA A 289 5.75 -4.06 -16.17
C ALA A 289 7.05 -4.42 -16.93
N ARG A 290 7.49 -3.55 -17.86
CA ARG A 290 8.75 -3.73 -18.57
C ARG A 290 9.94 -3.80 -17.63
N ARG A 291 9.99 -2.94 -16.60
CA ARG A 291 11.06 -2.91 -15.61
C ARG A 291 11.02 -4.13 -14.68
N LEU A 292 9.84 -4.62 -14.31
CA LEU A 292 9.72 -5.86 -13.52
C LEU A 292 10.26 -7.06 -14.31
N ALA A 293 9.86 -7.23 -15.56
CA ALA A 293 10.28 -8.36 -16.40
C ALA A 293 11.76 -8.30 -16.84
N ALA A 294 12.40 -7.14 -16.76
CA ALA A 294 13.79 -6.98 -17.15
C ALA A 294 14.75 -7.61 -16.14
N THR A 295 15.92 -8.07 -16.64
CA THR A 295 17.05 -8.55 -15.80
C THR A 295 18.05 -7.45 -15.46
N THR A 296 17.81 -6.24 -15.96
CA THR A 296 18.65 -5.05 -15.72
C THR A 296 17.78 -3.82 -15.50
N THR A 297 18.31 -2.82 -14.81
CA THR A 297 17.66 -1.51 -14.66
C THR A 297 18.65 -0.37 -14.84
N PRO A 298 18.27 0.75 -15.49
CA PRO A 298 19.04 1.97 -15.51
C PRO A 298 18.80 2.87 -14.29
N ASN A 299 18.08 2.40 -13.26
CA ASN A 299 17.74 3.20 -12.09
C ASN A 299 18.99 3.50 -11.25
N ASP A 300 19.41 4.76 -11.19
CA ASP A 300 20.61 5.21 -10.46
C ASP A 300 20.49 5.02 -8.94
N ALA A 301 19.27 4.86 -8.41
CA ALA A 301 19.03 4.53 -7.01
C ALA A 301 19.08 3.02 -6.73
N PHE A 302 19.27 2.18 -7.76
CA PHE A 302 19.48 0.73 -7.64
C PHE A 302 20.96 0.39 -7.83
N THR A 303 21.75 0.57 -6.78
CA THR A 303 23.22 0.48 -6.83
C THR A 303 23.79 -0.90 -6.45
N HIS A 304 23.05 -1.99 -6.76
CA HIS A 304 23.50 -3.35 -6.40
C HIS A 304 24.72 -3.80 -7.22
N THR A 305 24.51 -4.37 -8.39
CA THR A 305 25.60 -4.86 -9.23
C THR A 305 25.61 -4.12 -10.56
N ARG A 306 26.56 -3.20 -10.73
CA ARG A 306 26.74 -2.45 -11.97
C ARG A 306 27.29 -3.36 -13.08
N LEU A 307 26.72 -3.22 -14.27
CA LEU A 307 27.13 -3.95 -15.47
C LEU A 307 27.92 -3.04 -16.40
N GLY A 308 29.20 -3.34 -16.62
CA GLY A 308 30.05 -2.63 -17.57
C GLY A 308 30.21 -1.13 -17.26
N THR A 309 30.49 -0.34 -18.30
CA THR A 309 30.76 1.11 -18.23
C THR A 309 29.76 1.94 -19.02
N SER A 310 28.60 1.38 -19.35
CA SER A 310 27.56 2.06 -20.13
C SER A 310 27.08 3.38 -19.49
N THR A 311 26.60 4.29 -20.30
CA THR A 311 25.93 5.53 -19.90
C THR A 311 24.58 5.61 -20.60
N PRO A 312 23.43 5.61 -19.91
CA PRO A 312 23.32 5.51 -18.45
C PRO A 312 23.87 4.20 -17.89
N ALA A 313 24.23 4.19 -16.59
CA ALA A 313 24.66 2.99 -15.92
C ALA A 313 23.55 1.93 -15.93
N LEU A 314 23.91 0.65 -16.05
CA LEU A 314 22.98 -0.48 -15.94
C LEU A 314 23.36 -1.32 -14.73
N TYR A 315 22.35 -1.80 -14.02
CA TYR A 315 22.51 -2.65 -12.83
C TYR A 315 21.78 -3.97 -13.03
N ALA A 316 22.39 -5.07 -12.63
CA ALA A 316 21.77 -6.39 -12.67
C ALA A 316 20.67 -6.51 -11.60
N LYS A 317 19.57 -7.14 -11.94
CA LYS A 317 18.49 -7.52 -11.03
C LYS A 317 17.81 -8.82 -11.48
N SER A 318 17.01 -9.43 -10.60
CA SER A 318 16.13 -10.52 -10.98
C SER A 318 14.95 -10.00 -11.81
N ALA A 319 14.48 -10.80 -12.77
CA ALA A 319 13.20 -10.59 -13.42
C ALA A 319 12.07 -11.09 -12.50
N ASP A 320 10.97 -10.38 -12.50
CA ASP A 320 9.73 -10.74 -11.81
C ASP A 320 8.59 -10.91 -12.83
N ASP A 321 7.54 -11.64 -12.41
CA ASP A 321 6.29 -11.71 -13.16
C ASP A 321 5.62 -10.33 -13.19
N ILE A 322 5.17 -9.89 -14.35
CA ILE A 322 4.45 -8.61 -14.49
C ILE A 322 3.14 -8.59 -13.71
N GLN A 323 2.50 -9.75 -13.45
CA GLN A 323 1.29 -9.85 -12.64
C GLN A 323 1.53 -9.54 -11.14
N LYS A 324 2.78 -9.38 -10.72
CA LYS A 324 3.14 -8.81 -9.44
C LYS A 324 2.74 -7.33 -9.32
N LEU A 325 2.61 -6.63 -10.46
CA LEU A 325 2.17 -5.24 -10.52
C LEU A 325 0.63 -5.19 -10.44
N ARG A 326 0.11 -4.54 -9.39
CA ARG A 326 -1.32 -4.41 -9.15
C ARG A 326 -1.65 -2.95 -8.78
N PRO A 327 -1.90 -2.10 -9.79
CA PRO A 327 -2.01 -0.66 -9.61
C PRO A 327 -3.23 -0.24 -8.81
N TRP A 328 -3.10 0.91 -8.15
CA TRP A 328 -4.21 1.73 -7.70
C TRP A 328 -4.65 2.67 -8.82
N LEU A 329 -5.93 2.68 -9.14
CA LEU A 329 -6.58 3.54 -10.14
C LEU A 329 -7.47 4.57 -9.44
N GLN A 330 -7.62 5.74 -10.05
CA GLN A 330 -8.39 6.85 -9.50
C GLN A 330 -9.86 6.75 -9.82
N ASP A 331 -10.74 6.79 -8.79
CA ASP A 331 -12.19 6.97 -8.92
C ASP A 331 -12.67 8.12 -8.01
N PHE A 332 -11.94 9.24 -8.02
CA PHE A 332 -12.27 10.44 -7.26
C PHE A 332 -11.95 11.72 -8.03
N ASP A 333 -12.72 12.76 -7.78
CA ASP A 333 -12.52 14.09 -8.36
C ASP A 333 -11.37 14.83 -7.67
N TYR A 334 -10.29 15.09 -8.41
CA TYR A 334 -9.20 15.95 -7.98
C TYR A 334 -8.46 16.52 -9.19
N GLY A 335 -8.60 17.83 -9.44
CA GLY A 335 -8.04 18.49 -10.63
C GLY A 335 -8.70 18.11 -11.94
N GLY A 336 -9.71 17.26 -11.92
CA GLY A 336 -10.55 16.78 -13.01
C GLY A 336 -11.76 16.04 -12.46
N THR A 337 -12.77 15.81 -13.32
CA THR A 337 -13.96 15.02 -12.99
C THR A 337 -13.75 13.59 -13.48
N TYR A 338 -14.01 12.61 -12.60
CA TYR A 338 -13.88 11.20 -12.87
C TYR A 338 -15.24 10.50 -12.84
N GLY A 339 -15.66 10.03 -13.98
CA GLY A 339 -16.89 9.26 -14.18
C GLY A 339 -16.58 7.95 -14.89
N TYR A 340 -17.62 7.37 -15.50
CA TYR A 340 -17.53 6.09 -16.22
C TYR A 340 -16.34 6.05 -17.21
N ALA A 341 -16.21 7.07 -18.04
CA ALA A 341 -15.21 7.08 -19.11
C ALA A 341 -13.78 7.10 -18.57
N GLU A 342 -13.52 7.93 -17.58
CA GLU A 342 -12.19 8.11 -16.98
C GLU A 342 -11.75 6.88 -16.18
N VAL A 343 -12.66 6.27 -15.40
CA VAL A 343 -12.38 5.06 -14.64
C VAL A 343 -12.15 3.87 -15.58
N ARG A 344 -13.04 3.65 -16.56
CA ARG A 344 -12.88 2.58 -17.56
C ARG A 344 -11.63 2.73 -18.42
N ALA A 345 -11.24 3.97 -18.74
CA ALA A 345 -10.02 4.25 -19.50
C ALA A 345 -8.77 3.74 -18.73
N GLN A 346 -8.71 3.98 -17.42
CA GLN A 346 -7.60 3.49 -16.59
C GLN A 346 -7.59 1.96 -16.46
N ILE A 347 -8.76 1.33 -16.30
CA ILE A 347 -8.90 -0.14 -16.25
C ILE A 347 -8.43 -0.74 -17.58
N GLN A 348 -8.87 -0.17 -18.72
CA GLN A 348 -8.43 -0.61 -20.04
C GLN A 348 -6.92 -0.44 -20.21
N ALA A 349 -6.36 0.67 -19.73
CA ALA A 349 -4.92 0.91 -19.76
C ALA A 349 -4.12 -0.16 -18.99
N ALA A 350 -4.65 -0.65 -17.86
CA ALA A 350 -4.04 -1.76 -17.13
C ALA A 350 -4.05 -3.05 -17.95
N TYR A 351 -5.17 -3.38 -18.59
CA TYR A 351 -5.26 -4.56 -19.47
C TYR A 351 -4.33 -4.45 -20.68
N ASP A 352 -4.26 -3.29 -21.32
CA ASP A 352 -3.38 -3.04 -22.49
C ASP A 352 -1.89 -3.07 -22.11
N ALA A 353 -1.56 -2.77 -20.85
CA ALA A 353 -0.22 -2.96 -20.29
C ALA A 353 0.08 -4.44 -19.93
N GLY A 354 -0.85 -5.37 -20.15
CA GLY A 354 -0.71 -6.79 -19.89
C GLY A 354 -1.06 -7.22 -18.46
N LEU A 355 -1.67 -6.37 -17.66
CA LEU A 355 -2.04 -6.67 -16.26
C LEU A 355 -3.46 -7.20 -16.17
N GLU A 356 -3.71 -8.16 -15.26
CA GLU A 356 -5.05 -8.72 -15.03
C GLU A 356 -5.72 -8.15 -13.76
N SER A 357 -4.91 -7.64 -12.82
CA SER A 357 -5.34 -7.16 -11.50
C SER A 357 -5.19 -5.65 -11.35
N TRP A 358 -6.11 -5.05 -10.61
CA TRP A 358 -6.11 -3.62 -10.28
C TRP A 358 -6.94 -3.34 -9.03
N MET A 359 -6.74 -2.17 -8.43
CA MET A 359 -7.50 -1.68 -7.30
C MET A 359 -7.95 -0.25 -7.56
N VAL A 360 -9.11 0.15 -7.03
CA VAL A 360 -9.66 1.49 -7.19
C VAL A 360 -9.73 2.22 -5.86
N TRP A 361 -9.38 3.51 -5.91
CA TRP A 361 -9.35 4.40 -4.77
C TRP A 361 -10.37 5.53 -4.91
N ASP A 362 -11.25 5.67 -3.92
CA ASP A 362 -12.00 6.88 -3.60
C ASP A 362 -11.95 7.10 -2.08
N PRO A 363 -11.38 8.22 -1.59
CA PRO A 363 -11.29 8.50 -0.16
C PRO A 363 -12.67 8.68 0.52
N SER A 364 -13.72 8.96 -0.27
CA SER A 364 -15.11 9.10 0.20
C SER A 364 -15.90 7.81 0.11
N ASN A 365 -15.35 6.76 -0.49
CA ASN A 365 -16.01 5.49 -0.82
C ASN A 365 -17.29 5.66 -1.67
N ARG A 366 -17.29 6.63 -2.58
CA ARG A 366 -18.39 6.94 -3.51
C ARG A 366 -18.01 6.57 -4.93
N TYR A 367 -18.00 5.28 -5.19
CA TYR A 367 -17.54 4.71 -6.44
C TYR A 367 -18.50 4.95 -7.61
N THR A 368 -17.95 5.11 -8.80
CA THR A 368 -18.64 5.18 -10.09
C THR A 368 -19.14 3.79 -10.49
N ARG A 369 -20.28 3.36 -9.94
CA ARG A 369 -20.79 1.97 -10.02
C ARG A 369 -20.86 1.42 -11.43
N GLU A 370 -21.31 2.25 -12.38
CA GLU A 370 -21.45 1.90 -13.80
C GLU A 370 -20.11 1.64 -14.50
N ALA A 371 -19.01 2.08 -13.91
CA ALA A 371 -17.66 1.82 -14.45
C ALA A 371 -17.20 0.38 -14.19
N TYR A 372 -17.81 -0.35 -13.27
CA TYR A 372 -17.48 -1.73 -12.96
C TYR A 372 -18.49 -2.65 -13.65
N LEU A 373 -17.99 -3.48 -14.57
CA LEU A 373 -18.86 -4.36 -15.36
C LEU A 373 -19.62 -5.32 -14.45
N PRO A 374 -20.88 -5.67 -14.79
CA PRO A 374 -21.57 -6.74 -14.09
C PRO A 374 -20.82 -8.06 -14.26
N GLU A 375 -20.92 -8.93 -13.26
CA GLU A 375 -20.35 -10.27 -13.26
C GLU A 375 -20.94 -11.19 -14.35
#